data_bce617cce16d6c9bd37ce24e6825325a
#
_entry.id   bce617cce16d6c9bd37ce24e6825325a
#
_cell.length_a   1.000
_cell.length_b   1.000
_cell.length_c   1.000
_cell.angle_alpha   90.00
_cell.angle_beta   90.00
_cell.angle_gamma   90.00
#
_symmetry.space_group_name_H-M   'P 1'
#
loop_
_entity.id
_entity.type
_entity.pdbx_description
1 polymer ?
#
loop_
_entity_poly.entity_id
_entity_poly.type
_entity_poly.pdbx_seq_one_letter_code
_entity_poly.pdbx_strand_id
1 'polypeptide(L)'
;AYFADIEQMQAVIREQTGRATKILRFPGGTSNTVSARYCDGIMHTLSEEVTRQGYAYYDWNATNGDGDTGLSADALVAQAKREIGSQEVVMLLMHDGAGNEASVKALPEILRYCQEQGYEFRVIDETTPQFHHHINN
;
A
#
# COMPACT_ATOMS: atom_id res chain seq x y z
N ALA A 1 9.77 -17.26 11.07
CA ALA A 1 9.20 -16.04 11.67
C ALA A 1 8.27 -15.35 10.68
N TYR A 2 8.75 -14.76 9.58
CA TYR A 2 7.95 -13.90 8.66
C TYR A 2 6.67 -14.58 8.13
N PHE A 3 6.77 -15.79 7.60
CA PHE A 3 5.58 -16.52 7.09
C PHE A 3 4.62 -16.95 8.20
N ALA A 4 5.12 -17.20 9.40
CA ALA A 4 4.26 -17.46 10.56
C ALA A 4 3.42 -16.23 10.94
N ASP A 5 3.96 -15.03 10.79
CA ASP A 5 3.22 -13.77 11.00
C ASP A 5 2.13 -13.58 9.93
N ILE A 6 2.42 -13.92 8.67
CA ILE A 6 1.41 -13.91 7.61
C ILE A 6 0.26 -14.89 7.94
N GLU A 7 0.58 -16.09 8.39
CA GLU A 7 -0.42 -17.11 8.78
C GLU A 7 -1.28 -16.64 9.96
N GLN A 8 -0.66 -16.01 10.96
CA GLN A 8 -1.38 -15.44 12.10
C GLN A 8 -2.33 -14.33 11.64
N MET A 9 -1.87 -13.41 10.77
CA MET A 9 -2.71 -12.36 10.22
C MET A 9 -3.86 -12.94 9.39
N GLN A 10 -3.61 -13.98 8.60
CA GLN A 10 -4.66 -14.70 7.86
C GLN A 10 -5.72 -15.29 8.79
N ALA A 11 -5.32 -15.82 9.94
CA ALA A 11 -6.24 -16.35 10.94
C ALA A 11 -7.14 -15.22 11.51
N VAL A 12 -6.55 -14.07 11.85
CA VAL A 12 -7.30 -12.88 12.33
C VAL A 12 -8.28 -12.39 11.27
N ILE A 13 -7.83 -12.22 10.02
CA ILE A 13 -8.69 -11.76 8.91
C ILE A 13 -9.87 -12.74 8.73
N ARG A 14 -9.61 -14.04 8.74
CA ARG A 14 -10.65 -15.05 8.59
C ARG A 14 -11.65 -15.02 9.75
N GLU A 15 -11.18 -14.86 10.97
CA GLU A 15 -12.02 -14.74 12.15
C GLU A 15 -12.95 -13.52 12.07
N GLN A 16 -12.42 -12.37 11.66
CA GLN A 16 -13.16 -11.11 11.60
C GLN A 16 -14.08 -10.96 10.37
N THR A 17 -13.70 -11.55 9.23
CA THR A 17 -14.39 -11.32 7.95
C THR A 17 -15.05 -12.58 7.37
N GLY A 18 -14.75 -13.75 7.89
CA GLY A 18 -15.14 -15.05 7.32
C GLY A 18 -14.39 -15.41 6.03
N ARG A 19 -13.40 -14.60 5.60
CA ARG A 19 -12.69 -14.79 4.32
C ARG A 19 -11.18 -14.84 4.53
N ALA A 20 -10.50 -15.65 3.72
CA ALA A 20 -9.05 -15.58 3.56
C ALA A 20 -8.69 -14.59 2.45
N THR A 21 -7.52 -13.99 2.52
CA THR A 21 -6.96 -13.18 1.45
C THR A 21 -5.61 -13.73 0.99
N LYS A 22 -5.28 -13.50 -0.27
CA LYS A 22 -3.97 -13.77 -0.85
C LYS A 22 -3.31 -12.47 -1.34
N ILE A 23 -3.74 -11.35 -0.77
CA ILE A 23 -3.25 -10.01 -1.10
C ILE A 23 -2.46 -9.51 0.10
N LEU A 24 -1.26 -8.98 -0.15
CA LEU A 24 -0.44 -8.37 0.88
C LEU A 24 0.33 -7.14 0.36
N ARG A 25 0.83 -6.35 1.27
CA ARG A 25 1.81 -5.29 1.03
C ARG A 25 2.96 -5.44 2.01
N PHE A 26 4.18 -5.36 1.51
CA PHE A 26 5.36 -5.37 2.36
C PHE A 26 5.47 -4.08 3.18
N PRO A 27 5.80 -4.13 4.46
CA PRO A 27 6.11 -2.94 5.24
C PRO A 27 7.21 -2.11 4.57
N GLY A 28 6.91 -0.83 4.28
CA GLY A 28 7.81 0.04 3.54
C GLY A 28 7.92 -0.23 2.04
N GLY A 29 7.11 -1.15 1.50
CA GLY A 29 7.14 -1.57 0.10
C GLY A 29 8.32 -2.48 -0.25
N THR A 30 8.33 -2.99 -1.47
CA THR A 30 9.43 -3.85 -1.96
C THR A 30 10.75 -3.10 -2.15
N SER A 31 10.72 -1.78 -2.30
CA SER A 31 11.92 -0.93 -2.36
C SER A 31 12.57 -0.65 -1.00
N ASN A 32 12.05 -1.25 0.08
CA ASN A 32 12.53 -1.05 1.44
C ASN A 32 14.02 -1.46 1.58
N THR A 33 14.86 -0.50 1.98
CA THR A 33 16.29 -0.71 2.23
C THR A 33 16.63 -0.91 3.71
N VAL A 34 15.68 -0.61 4.62
CA VAL A 34 15.91 -0.76 6.07
C VAL A 34 16.13 -2.22 6.44
N SER A 35 15.45 -3.13 5.74
CA SER A 35 15.57 -4.58 5.92
C SER A 35 16.99 -5.11 5.69
N ALA A 36 17.80 -4.46 4.84
CA ALA A 36 19.21 -4.82 4.60
C ALA A 36 20.05 -4.79 5.87
N ARG A 37 19.71 -3.96 6.85
CA ARG A 37 20.40 -3.91 8.15
C ARG A 37 20.29 -5.20 8.95
N TYR A 38 19.29 -6.02 8.65
CA TYR A 38 19.00 -7.27 9.33
C TYR A 38 19.33 -8.49 8.49
N CYS A 39 19.08 -8.40 7.19
CA CYS A 39 19.32 -9.49 6.24
C CYS A 39 19.45 -8.91 4.82
N ASP A 40 20.64 -8.99 4.27
CA ASP A 40 20.91 -8.57 2.90
C ASP A 40 20.19 -9.49 1.90
N GLY A 41 19.60 -8.92 0.85
CA GLY A 41 18.83 -9.66 -0.16
C GLY A 41 17.46 -10.18 0.30
N ILE A 42 17.00 -9.81 1.50
CA ILE A 42 15.77 -10.37 2.07
C ILE A 42 14.53 -10.02 1.24
N MET A 43 14.47 -8.84 0.63
CA MET A 43 13.30 -8.43 -0.14
C MET A 43 13.15 -9.21 -1.44
N HIS A 44 14.26 -9.56 -2.10
CA HIS A 44 14.24 -10.52 -3.22
C HIS A 44 13.68 -11.87 -2.78
N THR A 45 14.23 -12.43 -1.70
CA THR A 45 13.78 -13.72 -1.17
C THR A 45 12.30 -13.71 -0.80
N LEU A 46 11.82 -12.66 -0.12
CA LEU A 46 10.44 -12.58 0.33
C LEU A 46 9.46 -12.40 -0.84
N SER A 47 9.78 -11.55 -1.82
CA SER A 47 8.91 -11.32 -2.98
C SER A 47 8.74 -12.59 -3.82
N GLU A 48 9.82 -13.33 -4.04
CA GLU A 48 9.77 -14.62 -4.74
C GLU A 48 8.94 -15.65 -3.95
N GLU A 49 9.18 -15.76 -2.65
CA GLU A 49 8.55 -16.78 -1.83
C GLU A 49 7.06 -16.52 -1.60
N VAL A 50 6.61 -15.26 -1.37
CA VAL A 50 5.18 -14.96 -1.26
C VAL A 50 4.46 -15.27 -2.57
N THR A 51 5.08 -14.95 -3.72
CA THR A 51 4.54 -15.26 -5.05
C THR A 51 4.43 -16.79 -5.23
N ARG A 52 5.47 -17.53 -4.86
CA ARG A 52 5.46 -19.01 -4.92
C ARG A 52 4.35 -19.63 -4.06
N GLN A 53 3.99 -18.98 -2.94
CA GLN A 53 2.88 -19.40 -2.07
C GLN A 53 1.50 -18.93 -2.57
N GLY A 54 1.44 -18.30 -3.75
CA GLY A 54 0.21 -17.86 -4.38
C GLY A 54 -0.33 -16.55 -3.80
N TYR A 55 0.50 -15.74 -3.16
CA TYR A 55 0.14 -14.37 -2.79
C TYR A 55 0.43 -13.41 -3.93
N ALA A 56 -0.45 -12.41 -4.11
CA ALA A 56 -0.18 -11.20 -4.84
C ALA A 56 0.27 -10.11 -3.87
N TYR A 57 1.33 -9.38 -4.21
CA TYR A 57 1.74 -8.24 -3.41
C TYR A 57 1.65 -6.95 -4.23
N TYR A 58 1.39 -5.86 -3.54
CA TYR A 58 1.16 -4.56 -4.16
C TYR A 58 2.02 -3.51 -3.47
N ASP A 59 2.75 -2.76 -4.27
CA ASP A 59 3.27 -1.45 -3.90
C ASP A 59 2.28 -0.38 -4.40
N TRP A 60 2.72 0.82 -4.62
CA TRP A 60 1.89 1.95 -5.04
C TRP A 60 2.58 2.74 -6.15
N ASN A 61 1.81 3.51 -6.91
CA ASN A 61 2.34 4.44 -7.90
C ASN A 61 2.00 5.90 -7.59
N ALA A 62 1.33 6.15 -6.46
CA ALA A 62 1.06 7.47 -5.93
C ALA A 62 1.00 7.44 -4.40
N THR A 63 1.30 8.54 -3.74
CA THR A 63 1.16 8.73 -2.30
C THR A 63 0.68 10.13 -1.97
N ASN A 64 -0.05 10.28 -0.86
CA ASN A 64 -0.39 11.60 -0.34
C ASN A 64 0.73 12.20 0.54
N GLY A 65 1.80 11.45 0.82
CA GLY A 65 2.94 11.92 1.61
C GLY A 65 2.75 11.81 3.13
N ASP A 66 1.72 11.15 3.61
CA ASP A 66 1.40 11.05 5.04
C ASP A 66 2.32 10.13 5.86
N GLY A 67 3.26 9.46 5.21
CA GLY A 67 4.39 8.83 5.89
C GLY A 67 5.33 9.84 6.55
N ASP A 68 5.26 11.10 6.15
CA ASP A 68 6.01 12.21 6.75
C ASP A 68 5.10 12.91 7.78
N THR A 69 5.53 12.89 9.05
CA THR A 69 4.73 13.46 10.13
C THR A 69 4.78 14.99 10.12
N GLY A 70 3.63 15.64 10.33
CA GLY A 70 3.52 17.09 10.47
C GLY A 70 3.00 17.82 9.24
N LEU A 71 2.66 17.14 8.15
CA LEU A 71 1.99 17.76 7.01
C LEU A 71 0.52 18.07 7.33
N SER A 72 0.03 19.21 6.86
CA SER A 72 -1.38 19.56 6.96
C SER A 72 -2.24 18.74 5.99
N ALA A 73 -3.54 18.63 6.26
CA ALA A 73 -4.47 17.96 5.35
C ALA A 73 -4.43 18.57 3.94
N ASP A 74 -4.33 19.91 3.82
CA ASP A 74 -4.25 20.60 2.52
C ASP A 74 -2.96 20.24 1.77
N ALA A 75 -1.84 20.09 2.47
CA ALA A 75 -0.58 19.66 1.87
C ALA A 75 -0.67 18.22 1.35
N LEU A 76 -1.31 17.31 2.12
CA LEU A 76 -1.55 15.92 1.71
C LEU A 76 -2.48 15.84 0.49
N VAL A 77 -3.54 16.66 0.44
CA VAL A 77 -4.41 16.78 -0.74
C VAL A 77 -3.63 17.24 -1.96
N ALA A 78 -2.83 18.30 -1.81
CA ALA A 78 -2.02 18.84 -2.90
C ALA A 78 -1.02 17.81 -3.41
N GLN A 79 -0.40 17.06 -2.52
CA GLN A 79 0.51 15.97 -2.89
C GLN A 79 -0.22 14.86 -3.63
N ALA A 80 -1.33 14.36 -3.10
CA ALA A 80 -2.12 13.32 -3.75
C ALA A 80 -2.52 13.72 -5.17
N LYS A 81 -3.05 14.95 -5.36
CA LYS A 81 -3.42 15.47 -6.68
C LYS A 81 -2.24 15.51 -7.65
N ARG A 82 -1.07 15.90 -7.18
CA ARG A 82 0.16 15.95 -8.00
C ARG A 82 0.64 14.56 -8.38
N GLU A 83 0.64 13.61 -7.44
CA GLU A 83 1.08 12.24 -7.66
C GLU A 83 0.11 11.45 -8.56
N ILE A 84 -1.20 11.63 -8.38
CA ILE A 84 -2.23 11.05 -9.24
C ILE A 84 -2.05 11.56 -10.68
N GLY A 85 -1.89 12.87 -10.85
CA GLY A 85 -1.60 13.49 -12.14
C GLY A 85 -2.58 13.05 -13.24
N SER A 86 -2.05 12.51 -14.33
CA SER A 86 -2.79 11.98 -15.48
C SER A 86 -2.68 10.46 -15.62
N GLN A 87 -2.37 9.75 -14.55
CA GLN A 87 -2.24 8.30 -14.57
C GLN A 87 -3.62 7.65 -14.83
N GLU A 88 -3.68 6.65 -15.68
CA GLU A 88 -4.93 5.92 -15.96
C GLU A 88 -5.34 4.99 -14.81
N VAL A 89 -4.37 4.38 -14.14
CA VAL A 89 -4.59 3.49 -13.00
C VAL A 89 -3.75 3.98 -11.84
N VAL A 90 -4.39 4.15 -10.69
CA VAL A 90 -3.74 4.69 -9.49
C VAL A 90 -3.90 3.72 -8.32
N MET A 91 -2.79 3.37 -7.72
CA MET A 91 -2.71 2.73 -6.41
C MET A 91 -2.15 3.76 -5.43
N LEU A 92 -3.03 4.44 -4.71
CA LEU A 92 -2.66 5.52 -3.80
C LEU A 92 -2.36 4.98 -2.40
N LEU A 93 -1.13 5.18 -1.93
CA LEU A 93 -0.73 4.86 -0.56
C LEU A 93 -1.19 5.96 0.38
N MET A 94 -1.89 5.56 1.44
CA MET A 94 -2.26 6.38 2.60
C MET A 94 -2.13 5.54 3.88
N HIS A 95 -2.08 6.21 5.03
CA HIS A 95 -2.02 5.56 6.34
C HIS A 95 -3.20 5.98 7.23
N ASP A 96 -3.71 5.04 8.01
CA ASP A 96 -4.84 5.22 8.94
C ASP A 96 -4.46 4.98 10.41
N GLY A 97 -3.17 4.86 10.68
CA GLY A 97 -2.64 4.63 12.02
C GLY A 97 -2.81 5.82 12.97
N ALA A 98 -2.55 5.60 14.25
CA ALA A 98 -2.54 6.66 15.25
C ALA A 98 -1.56 7.78 14.85
N GLY A 99 -2.03 9.03 14.90
CA GLY A 99 -1.24 10.21 14.49
C GLY A 99 -1.48 10.65 13.05
N ASN A 100 -2.30 9.92 12.28
CA ASN A 100 -2.60 10.24 10.88
C ASN A 100 -3.95 10.98 10.70
N GLU A 101 -4.38 11.78 11.68
CA GLU A 101 -5.63 12.55 11.60
C GLU A 101 -5.67 13.49 10.38
N ALA A 102 -4.53 13.98 9.93
CA ALA A 102 -4.44 14.80 8.72
C ALA A 102 -4.85 14.01 7.46
N SER A 103 -4.48 12.73 7.37
CA SER A 103 -4.90 11.84 6.27
C SER A 103 -6.40 11.62 6.25
N VAL A 104 -7.00 11.40 7.44
CA VAL A 104 -8.45 11.26 7.57
C VAL A 104 -9.18 12.54 7.10
N LYS A 105 -8.65 13.71 7.46
CA LYS A 105 -9.20 15.01 7.03
C LYS A 105 -9.00 15.26 5.53
N ALA A 106 -7.90 14.79 4.95
CA ALA A 106 -7.59 14.94 3.53
C ALA A 106 -8.43 14.02 2.63
N LEU A 107 -8.80 12.84 3.14
CA LEU A 107 -9.44 11.78 2.35
C LEU A 107 -10.70 12.23 1.58
N PRO A 108 -11.67 12.95 2.18
CA PRO A 108 -12.88 13.38 1.44
C PRO A 108 -12.57 14.25 0.22
N GLU A 109 -11.58 15.13 0.33
CA GLU A 109 -11.16 16.01 -0.78
C GLU A 109 -10.45 15.20 -1.88
N ILE A 110 -9.59 14.25 -1.50
CA ILE A 110 -8.91 13.36 -2.45
C ILE A 110 -9.94 12.52 -3.21
N LEU A 111 -10.92 11.95 -2.53
CA LEU A 111 -11.99 11.16 -3.16
C LEU A 111 -12.81 12.02 -4.14
N ARG A 112 -13.19 13.23 -3.73
CA ARG A 112 -13.91 14.16 -4.61
C ARG A 112 -13.10 14.49 -5.86
N TYR A 113 -11.82 14.83 -5.70
CA TYR A 113 -10.94 15.08 -6.82
C TYR A 113 -10.88 13.89 -7.80
N CYS A 114 -10.69 12.69 -7.30
CA CYS A 114 -10.66 11.50 -8.15
C CYS A 114 -11.97 11.31 -8.92
N GLN A 115 -13.12 11.52 -8.27
CA GLN A 115 -14.43 11.44 -8.92
C GLN A 115 -14.59 12.52 -10.02
N GLU A 116 -14.17 13.73 -9.76
CA GLU A 116 -14.19 14.84 -10.73
C GLU A 116 -13.27 14.59 -11.94
N GLN A 117 -12.17 13.84 -11.73
CA GLN A 117 -11.29 13.40 -12.81
C GLN A 117 -11.79 12.13 -13.54
N GLY A 118 -12.93 11.57 -13.14
CA GLY A 118 -13.52 10.40 -13.78
C GLY A 118 -12.98 9.06 -13.32
N TYR A 119 -12.22 9.00 -12.22
CA TYR A 119 -11.75 7.72 -11.66
C TYR A 119 -12.88 6.91 -11.05
N GLU A 120 -12.85 5.61 -11.30
CA GLU A 120 -13.64 4.61 -10.60
C GLU A 120 -12.86 4.04 -9.42
N PHE A 121 -13.49 3.94 -8.24
CA PHE A 121 -12.91 3.26 -7.08
C PHE A 121 -13.21 1.77 -7.15
N ARG A 122 -12.17 0.96 -7.03
CA ARG A 122 -12.28 -0.50 -7.06
C ARG A 122 -11.59 -1.13 -5.86
N VAL A 123 -12.07 -2.28 -5.45
CA VAL A 123 -11.35 -3.14 -4.51
C VAL A 123 -10.19 -3.80 -5.23
N ILE A 124 -9.12 -4.13 -4.48
CA ILE A 124 -8.02 -4.92 -5.02
C ILE A 124 -8.49 -6.38 -5.14
N ASP A 125 -8.38 -6.93 -6.33
CA ASP A 125 -8.69 -8.32 -6.65
C ASP A 125 -7.65 -8.90 -7.62
N GLU A 126 -7.86 -10.13 -8.07
CA GLU A 126 -6.96 -10.84 -8.98
C GLU A 126 -6.82 -10.21 -10.37
N THR A 127 -7.71 -9.28 -10.74
CA THR A 127 -7.64 -8.53 -12.01
C THR A 127 -6.92 -7.20 -11.86
N THR A 128 -6.62 -6.78 -10.63
CA THR A 128 -5.97 -5.50 -10.34
C THR A 128 -4.52 -5.53 -10.80
N PRO A 129 -4.07 -4.56 -11.62
CA PRO A 129 -2.67 -4.44 -11.99
C PRO A 129 -1.76 -4.35 -10.78
N GLN A 130 -0.75 -5.21 -10.71
CA GLN A 130 0.22 -5.21 -9.62
C GLN A 130 1.29 -4.16 -9.89
N PHE A 131 1.39 -3.17 -9.01
CA PHE A 131 2.49 -2.21 -9.00
C PHE A 131 3.59 -2.75 -8.10
N HIS A 132 4.78 -2.93 -8.65
CA HIS A 132 5.96 -3.36 -7.92
C HIS A 132 7.05 -2.29 -8.04
N HIS A 133 7.57 -1.85 -6.91
CA HIS A 133 8.75 -1.00 -6.91
C HIS A 133 10.00 -1.81 -7.28
N HIS A 134 11.06 -1.11 -7.69
CA HIS A 134 12.35 -1.74 -7.85
C HIS A 134 12.85 -2.26 -6.49
N ILE A 135 13.24 -3.54 -6.45
CA ILE A 135 13.77 -4.16 -5.24
C ILE A 135 15.22 -3.72 -5.07
N ASN A 136 15.52 -3.05 -3.95
CA ASN A 136 16.84 -2.50 -3.64
C ASN A 136 17.62 -3.36 -2.65
N ASN A 137 17.03 -4.43 -2.13
CA ASN A 137 17.64 -5.31 -1.13
C ASN A 137 17.20 -6.76 -1.31
#